data_dbf383f333643efbece3c137e71d0040
#
_entry.id   dbf383f333643efbece3c137e71d0040
#
_cell.length_a   1.000
_cell.length_b   1.000
_cell.length_c   1.000
_cell.angle_alpha   90.00
_cell.angle_beta   90.00
_cell.angle_gamma   90.00
#
_symmetry.space_group_name_H-M   'P 1'
#
loop_
_entity.id
_entity.type
_entity.pdbx_description
1 polymer ?
#
loop_
_entity_poly.entity_id
_entity_poly.type
_entity_poly.pdbx_seq_one_letter_code
_entity_poly.pdbx_strand_id
1 'polypeptide(L)'
;MEVNLTDEDGTQVKLLIGSTADSGDYYAKVDGSDTVYTIASTLPTALDIQVDELIAQAEFPSISEDNIQSVTWTSGESTVTLVKEETESEPAEDSSSDSSADTSSDSSEEETTIVWKVDGQTVSEDNTTFISLMAQLSELAFSDCYDYHKQAQTRTDCGLDTPVGVLTVVYTDGDEEKTMTLTLGALAKGGDSYYAMLDD
;
A
#
# COMPACT_ATOMS: atom_id res chain seq x y z
N MET A 1 -5.90 29.25 -19.44
CA MET A 1 -4.76 28.33 -19.23
C MET A 1 -3.54 28.86 -19.97
N GLU A 2 -2.35 28.73 -19.41
CA GLU A 2 -1.07 29.06 -20.04
C GLU A 2 -0.22 27.80 -20.11
N VAL A 3 0.37 27.55 -21.28
CA VAL A 3 1.25 26.41 -21.53
C VAL A 3 2.59 26.90 -22.03
N ASN A 4 3.65 26.59 -21.32
CA ASN A 4 5.01 26.90 -21.74
C ASN A 4 5.67 25.65 -22.31
N LEU A 5 6.04 25.73 -23.58
CA LEU A 5 6.73 24.66 -24.30
C LEU A 5 8.18 25.06 -24.51
N THR A 6 9.10 24.16 -24.21
CA THR A 6 10.53 24.35 -24.50
C THR A 6 10.98 23.21 -25.39
N ASP A 7 11.55 23.53 -26.54
CA ASP A 7 12.10 22.53 -27.46
C ASP A 7 13.52 22.08 -27.05
N GLU A 8 14.09 21.13 -27.78
CA GLU A 8 15.42 20.59 -27.51
C GLU A 8 16.53 21.63 -27.65
N ASP A 9 16.32 22.68 -28.43
CA ASP A 9 17.26 23.79 -28.63
C ASP A 9 17.10 24.89 -27.56
N GLY A 10 16.16 24.72 -26.62
CA GLY A 10 15.86 25.68 -25.55
C GLY A 10 14.97 26.84 -25.99
N THR A 11 14.39 26.80 -27.20
CA THR A 11 13.42 27.78 -27.68
C THR A 11 12.12 27.65 -26.88
N GLN A 12 11.62 28.74 -26.35
CA GLN A 12 10.38 28.75 -25.57
C GLN A 12 9.22 29.33 -26.38
N VAL A 13 8.11 28.64 -26.34
CA VAL A 13 6.84 29.08 -26.91
C VAL A 13 5.78 29.05 -25.82
N LYS A 14 5.12 30.18 -25.60
CA LYS A 14 4.01 30.29 -24.66
C LYS A 14 2.69 30.27 -25.45
N LEU A 15 1.87 29.27 -25.16
CA LEU A 15 0.52 29.12 -25.69
C LEU A 15 -0.48 29.62 -24.67
N LEU A 16 -1.33 30.56 -25.05
CA LEU A 16 -2.43 31.08 -24.26
C LEU A 16 -3.73 30.44 -24.75
N ILE A 17 -4.41 29.71 -23.83
CA ILE A 17 -5.68 29.03 -24.11
C ILE A 17 -6.78 29.77 -23.34
N GLY A 18 -7.78 30.24 -24.06
CA GLY A 18 -8.90 31.05 -23.59
C GLY A 18 -10.15 30.23 -23.29
N SER A 19 -11.31 30.83 -23.57
CA SER A 19 -12.62 30.20 -23.38
C SER A 19 -12.97 29.23 -24.49
N THR A 20 -14.01 28.44 -24.27
CA THR A 20 -14.59 27.54 -25.25
C THR A 20 -15.28 28.34 -26.37
N ALA A 21 -15.08 27.93 -27.58
CA ALA A 21 -15.80 28.42 -28.77
C ALA A 21 -17.15 27.68 -28.90
N ASP A 22 -18.06 28.20 -29.73
CA ASP A 22 -19.38 27.59 -29.98
C ASP A 22 -19.29 26.16 -30.56
N SER A 23 -18.16 25.83 -31.22
CA SER A 23 -17.89 24.50 -31.75
C SER A 23 -17.54 23.45 -30.67
N GLY A 24 -17.28 23.89 -29.42
CA GLY A 24 -16.73 23.04 -28.35
C GLY A 24 -15.20 23.00 -28.29
N ASP A 25 -14.53 23.64 -29.26
CA ASP A 25 -13.08 23.84 -29.23
C ASP A 25 -12.69 25.01 -28.33
N TYR A 26 -11.41 25.21 -28.06
CA TYR A 26 -10.92 26.34 -27.28
C TYR A 26 -10.22 27.36 -28.15
N TYR A 27 -10.43 28.66 -27.88
CA TYR A 27 -9.62 29.70 -28.47
C TYR A 27 -8.19 29.64 -27.94
N ALA A 28 -7.23 29.76 -28.82
CA ALA A 28 -5.81 29.74 -28.48
C ALA A 28 -5.01 30.76 -29.32
N LYS A 29 -3.94 31.28 -28.71
CA LYS A 29 -2.95 32.09 -29.39
C LYS A 29 -1.55 31.85 -28.83
N VAL A 30 -0.53 32.08 -29.64
CA VAL A 30 0.84 32.18 -29.19
C VAL A 30 1.03 33.55 -28.56
N ASP A 31 1.71 33.61 -27.42
CA ASP A 31 2.01 34.88 -26.73
C ASP A 31 2.81 35.82 -27.68
N GLY A 32 2.48 37.08 -27.68
CA GLY A 32 3.03 38.06 -28.63
C GLY A 32 2.44 38.02 -30.07
N SER A 33 1.54 37.07 -30.39
CA SER A 33 0.82 37.02 -31.68
C SER A 33 -0.57 37.63 -31.53
N ASP A 34 -1.03 38.35 -32.55
CA ASP A 34 -2.40 38.88 -32.64
C ASP A 34 -3.38 37.87 -33.27
N THR A 35 -2.85 36.78 -33.82
CA THR A 35 -3.69 35.77 -34.51
C THR A 35 -4.26 34.80 -33.48
N VAL A 36 -5.58 34.62 -33.53
CA VAL A 36 -6.30 33.67 -32.66
C VAL A 36 -6.74 32.47 -33.50
N TYR A 37 -6.55 31.30 -32.97
CA TYR A 37 -6.94 30.02 -33.54
C TYR A 37 -7.95 29.31 -32.65
N THR A 38 -8.53 28.24 -33.14
CA THR A 38 -9.22 27.24 -32.28
C THR A 38 -8.38 25.97 -32.23
N ILE A 39 -8.36 25.35 -31.07
CA ILE A 39 -7.73 24.03 -30.82
C ILE A 39 -8.75 23.09 -30.25
N ALA A 40 -8.61 21.81 -30.57
CA ALA A 40 -9.49 20.77 -30.09
C ALA A 40 -9.48 20.70 -28.54
N SER A 41 -10.63 20.44 -27.93
CA SER A 41 -10.81 20.34 -26.47
C SER A 41 -9.96 19.25 -25.82
N THR A 42 -9.51 18.27 -26.60
CA THR A 42 -8.65 17.19 -26.10
C THR A 42 -7.33 17.67 -25.53
N LEU A 43 -6.73 18.75 -26.12
CA LEU A 43 -5.44 19.26 -25.62
C LEU A 43 -5.58 19.96 -24.27
N PRO A 44 -6.49 20.95 -24.06
CA PRO A 44 -6.70 21.54 -22.73
C PRO A 44 -7.09 20.51 -21.67
N THR A 45 -7.91 19.52 -22.01
CA THR A 45 -8.30 18.44 -21.09
C THR A 45 -7.11 17.58 -20.71
N ALA A 46 -6.24 17.22 -21.67
CA ALA A 46 -5.03 16.45 -21.42
C ALA A 46 -3.96 17.23 -20.63
N LEU A 47 -4.02 18.57 -20.64
CA LEU A 47 -3.10 19.45 -19.91
C LEU A 47 -3.63 19.86 -18.51
N ASP A 48 -4.89 19.58 -18.22
CA ASP A 48 -5.49 19.79 -16.89
C ASP A 48 -5.18 18.59 -15.98
N ILE A 49 -3.90 18.27 -15.88
CA ILE A 49 -3.38 17.15 -15.12
C ILE A 49 -3.02 17.67 -13.73
N GLN A 50 -3.46 16.97 -12.71
CA GLN A 50 -3.00 17.20 -11.33
C GLN A 50 -1.64 16.53 -11.17
N VAL A 51 -0.74 17.14 -10.39
CA VAL A 51 0.63 16.62 -10.21
C VAL A 51 0.63 15.24 -9.53
N ASP A 52 -0.32 15.00 -8.65
CA ASP A 52 -0.55 13.73 -7.96
C ASP A 52 -0.92 12.59 -8.91
N GLU A 53 -1.58 12.89 -10.05
CA GLU A 53 -1.87 11.89 -11.10
C GLU A 53 -0.61 11.43 -11.86
N LEU A 54 0.46 12.23 -11.84
CA LEU A 54 1.72 11.96 -12.55
C LEU A 54 2.78 11.31 -11.65
N ILE A 55 2.60 11.35 -10.34
CA ILE A 55 3.57 10.83 -9.38
C ILE A 55 3.26 9.35 -9.14
N ALA A 56 4.30 8.51 -9.26
CA ALA A 56 4.19 7.12 -8.83
C ALA A 56 3.85 7.08 -7.33
N GLN A 57 2.74 6.45 -7.01
CA GLN A 57 2.36 6.22 -5.61
C GLN A 57 3.34 5.24 -4.97
N ALA A 58 3.53 5.36 -3.65
CA ALA A 58 4.26 4.35 -2.90
C ALA A 58 3.52 3.02 -3.01
N GLU A 59 4.26 1.97 -3.29
CA GLU A 59 3.73 0.62 -3.38
C GLU A 59 3.95 -0.10 -2.05
N PHE A 60 2.95 -0.87 -1.63
CA PHE A 60 3.11 -1.77 -0.50
C PHE A 60 3.96 -2.98 -0.91
N PRO A 61 4.76 -3.53 0.02
CA PRO A 61 5.46 -4.76 -0.24
C PRO A 61 4.46 -5.90 -0.50
N SER A 62 4.91 -6.93 -1.22
CA SER A 62 4.11 -8.13 -1.43
C SER A 62 4.02 -8.93 -0.14
N ILE A 63 2.90 -8.78 0.57
CA ILE A 63 2.62 -9.42 1.84
C ILE A 63 1.53 -10.47 1.63
N SER A 64 1.74 -11.65 2.20
CA SER A 64 0.79 -12.75 2.23
C SER A 64 0.92 -13.52 3.54
N GLU A 65 -0.07 -14.33 3.90
CA GLU A 65 -0.01 -15.16 5.10
C GLU A 65 1.25 -16.04 5.16
N ASP A 66 1.74 -16.49 4.01
CA ASP A 66 2.91 -17.35 3.93
C ASP A 66 4.19 -16.65 4.37
N ASN A 67 4.37 -15.37 4.00
CA ASN A 67 5.60 -14.63 4.28
C ASN A 67 5.54 -13.72 5.49
N ILE A 68 4.36 -13.48 6.08
CA ILE A 68 4.24 -12.70 7.33
C ILE A 68 4.80 -13.51 8.50
N GLN A 69 5.57 -12.85 9.37
CA GLN A 69 6.09 -13.41 10.63
C GLN A 69 5.33 -12.86 11.84
N SER A 70 5.01 -11.58 11.81
CA SER A 70 4.17 -10.96 12.85
C SER A 70 3.42 -9.75 12.33
N VAL A 71 2.30 -9.46 13.00
CA VAL A 71 1.49 -8.26 12.78
C VAL A 71 1.25 -7.60 14.11
N THR A 72 1.67 -6.35 14.25
CA THR A 72 1.45 -5.55 15.46
C THR A 72 0.58 -4.35 15.12
N TRP A 73 -0.51 -4.19 15.86
CA TRP A 73 -1.35 -3.01 15.81
C TRP A 73 -1.27 -2.25 17.13
N THR A 74 -0.90 -0.97 17.05
CA THR A 74 -0.87 -0.07 18.22
C THR A 74 -1.86 1.06 18.01
N SER A 75 -2.76 1.27 18.98
CA SER A 75 -3.72 2.38 18.99
C SER A 75 -3.83 2.96 20.39
N GLY A 76 -3.40 4.20 20.56
CA GLY A 76 -3.26 4.83 21.87
C GLY A 76 -2.29 4.04 22.78
N GLU A 77 -2.79 3.58 23.92
CA GLU A 77 -2.01 2.76 24.88
C GLU A 77 -2.17 1.24 24.67
N SER A 78 -3.00 0.83 23.72
CA SER A 78 -3.26 -0.58 23.43
C SER A 78 -2.37 -1.07 22.29
N THR A 79 -1.71 -2.21 22.51
CA THR A 79 -0.94 -2.92 21.49
C THR A 79 -1.40 -4.36 21.43
N VAL A 80 -1.67 -4.85 20.23
CA VAL A 80 -2.00 -6.25 19.97
C VAL A 80 -0.97 -6.77 18.97
N THR A 81 -0.37 -7.91 19.29
CA THR A 81 0.61 -8.56 18.42
C THR A 81 0.15 -9.98 18.09
N LEU A 82 0.09 -10.24 16.81
CA LEU A 82 -0.14 -11.55 16.22
C LEU A 82 1.20 -12.09 15.75
N VAL A 83 1.59 -13.28 16.19
CA VAL A 83 2.89 -13.89 15.88
C VAL A 83 2.66 -15.25 15.23
N LYS A 84 3.41 -15.53 14.19
CA LYS A 84 3.51 -16.85 13.55
C LYS A 84 4.55 -17.68 14.28
N GLU A 85 4.18 -18.86 14.72
CA GLU A 85 5.09 -19.80 15.35
C GLU A 85 5.09 -21.14 14.60
N GLU A 86 6.27 -21.67 14.39
CA GLU A 86 6.46 -23.03 13.90
C GLU A 86 6.53 -23.97 15.09
N THR A 87 5.65 -24.94 15.16
CA THR A 87 5.68 -26.03 16.15
C THR A 87 6.08 -27.32 15.45
N GLU A 88 7.14 -27.93 15.93
CA GLU A 88 7.49 -29.29 15.54
C GLU A 88 6.42 -30.22 16.10
N SER A 89 5.78 -31.01 15.24
CA SER A 89 4.89 -32.08 15.69
C SER A 89 5.73 -33.16 16.34
N GLU A 90 5.65 -33.32 17.66
CA GLU A 90 6.19 -34.52 18.28
C GLU A 90 5.44 -35.73 17.68
N PRO A 91 6.16 -36.78 17.22
CA PRO A 91 5.51 -37.95 16.68
C PRO A 91 4.61 -38.55 17.75
N ALA A 92 3.32 -38.70 17.44
CA ALA A 92 2.37 -39.34 18.32
C ALA A 92 2.91 -40.75 18.68
N GLU A 93 3.25 -40.98 19.94
CA GLU A 93 3.59 -42.32 20.44
C GLU A 93 2.35 -43.21 20.28
N ASP A 94 2.25 -43.87 19.14
CA ASP A 94 1.25 -44.95 18.94
C ASP A 94 1.71 -46.19 19.71
N SER A 95 1.18 -46.39 20.88
CA SER A 95 1.35 -47.61 21.65
C SER A 95 0.41 -48.68 21.13
N SER A 96 0.77 -49.34 20.04
CA SER A 96 0.22 -50.68 19.75
C SER A 96 1.27 -51.54 19.03
N SER A 97 1.74 -52.51 19.83
CA SER A 97 2.56 -53.62 19.37
C SER A 97 1.80 -54.46 18.31
N ASP A 98 2.33 -54.61 17.10
CA ASP A 98 2.48 -55.97 16.51
C ASP A 98 3.49 -55.95 15.35
N SER A 99 4.27 -57.01 15.28
CA SER A 99 5.40 -57.24 14.43
C SER A 99 5.03 -57.56 13.00
N SER A 100 5.69 -56.86 12.03
CA SER A 100 6.19 -57.56 10.80
C SER A 100 7.18 -56.63 10.06
N ALA A 101 8.37 -57.14 9.82
CA ALA A 101 9.43 -56.51 9.08
C ALA A 101 9.06 -56.30 7.60
N ASP A 102 9.19 -55.07 7.10
CA ASP A 102 9.61 -54.83 5.73
C ASP A 102 10.39 -53.51 5.64
N THR A 103 11.51 -53.56 4.94
CA THR A 103 12.53 -52.54 4.87
C THR A 103 12.14 -51.55 3.76
N SER A 104 11.61 -50.38 4.16
CA SER A 104 11.55 -49.21 3.28
C SER A 104 12.09 -48.02 4.06
N SER A 105 13.11 -47.38 3.51
CA SER A 105 13.69 -46.14 4.05
C SER A 105 12.66 -45.04 3.97
N ASP A 106 11.96 -44.81 5.09
CA ASP A 106 11.08 -43.67 5.32
C ASP A 106 11.95 -42.53 5.83
N SER A 107 12.11 -41.50 4.99
CA SER A 107 12.59 -40.23 5.45
C SER A 107 11.41 -39.57 6.20
N SER A 108 11.44 -39.64 7.51
CA SER A 108 10.52 -38.88 8.34
C SER A 108 10.76 -37.39 8.04
N GLU A 109 9.95 -36.80 7.16
CA GLU A 109 9.81 -35.38 7.06
C GLU A 109 9.12 -34.95 8.35
N GLU A 110 9.84 -34.19 9.20
CA GLU A 110 9.28 -33.56 10.38
C GLU A 110 8.20 -32.59 9.87
N GLU A 111 6.93 -32.92 10.09
CA GLU A 111 5.81 -32.04 9.75
C GLU A 111 5.82 -30.85 10.72
N THR A 112 6.37 -29.71 10.28
CA THR A 112 6.23 -28.46 10.99
C THR A 112 4.80 -27.93 10.83
N THR A 113 4.11 -27.75 11.93
CA THR A 113 2.77 -27.12 11.95
C THR A 113 2.93 -25.63 12.26
N ILE A 114 2.41 -24.79 11.37
CA ILE A 114 2.37 -23.35 11.56
C ILE A 114 1.14 -23.00 12.40
N VAL A 115 1.33 -22.25 13.49
CA VAL A 115 0.25 -21.73 14.32
C VAL A 115 0.40 -20.24 14.55
N TRP A 116 -0.72 -19.52 14.53
CA TRP A 116 -0.77 -18.11 14.87
C TRP A 116 -1.17 -17.91 16.32
N LYS A 117 -0.53 -16.96 17.01
CA LYS A 117 -0.82 -16.65 18.42
C LYS A 117 -1.03 -15.16 18.66
N VAL A 118 -1.98 -14.84 19.52
CA VAL A 118 -2.21 -13.51 20.10
C VAL A 118 -2.12 -13.64 21.60
N ASP A 119 -1.24 -12.86 22.25
CA ASP A 119 -1.02 -12.91 23.71
C ASP A 119 -0.75 -14.33 24.23
N GLY A 120 -0.04 -15.14 23.43
CA GLY A 120 0.29 -16.54 23.76
C GLY A 120 -0.87 -17.54 23.56
N GLN A 121 -2.02 -17.08 23.07
CA GLN A 121 -3.17 -17.95 22.76
C GLN A 121 -3.23 -18.26 21.28
N THR A 122 -3.40 -19.53 20.94
CA THR A 122 -3.52 -19.97 19.55
C THR A 122 -4.80 -19.42 18.89
N VAL A 123 -4.64 -18.84 17.72
CA VAL A 123 -5.76 -18.40 16.86
C VAL A 123 -6.26 -19.62 16.09
N SER A 124 -7.58 -19.85 16.09
CA SER A 124 -8.18 -20.91 15.29
C SER A 124 -8.07 -20.59 13.79
N GLU A 125 -7.73 -21.57 12.97
CA GLU A 125 -7.69 -21.45 11.50
C GLU A 125 -9.04 -21.03 10.91
N ASP A 126 -10.14 -21.43 11.54
CA ASP A 126 -11.51 -21.04 11.15
C ASP A 126 -11.92 -19.64 11.63
N ASN A 127 -11.00 -18.87 12.26
CA ASN A 127 -11.32 -17.55 12.76
C ASN A 127 -11.53 -16.56 11.60
N THR A 128 -12.78 -16.19 11.35
CA THR A 128 -13.15 -15.31 10.23
C THR A 128 -12.52 -13.92 10.31
N THR A 129 -12.25 -13.41 11.52
CA THR A 129 -11.59 -12.12 11.71
C THR A 129 -10.11 -12.22 11.30
N PHE A 130 -9.45 -13.31 11.67
CA PHE A 130 -8.07 -13.58 11.27
C PHE A 130 -7.96 -13.72 9.74
N ILE A 131 -8.80 -14.54 9.13
CA ILE A 131 -8.83 -14.72 7.67
C ILE A 131 -9.04 -13.39 6.95
N SER A 132 -9.99 -12.56 7.43
CA SER A 132 -10.25 -11.25 6.85
C SER A 132 -9.07 -10.30 7.03
N LEU A 133 -8.37 -10.34 8.16
CA LEU A 133 -7.18 -9.52 8.39
C LEU A 133 -6.06 -9.88 7.40
N MET A 134 -5.75 -11.17 7.24
CA MET A 134 -4.71 -11.62 6.31
C MET A 134 -5.04 -11.26 4.86
N ALA A 135 -6.30 -11.42 4.45
CA ALA A 135 -6.75 -11.01 3.13
C ALA A 135 -6.58 -9.49 2.90
N GLN A 136 -6.96 -8.67 3.88
CA GLN A 136 -6.81 -7.21 3.76
C GLN A 136 -5.36 -6.75 3.76
N LEU A 137 -4.47 -7.44 4.50
CA LEU A 137 -3.04 -7.13 4.50
C LEU A 137 -2.39 -7.41 3.13
N SER A 138 -2.84 -8.44 2.43
CA SER A 138 -2.33 -8.77 1.09
C SER A 138 -2.85 -7.85 -0.02
N GLU A 139 -3.93 -7.10 0.24
CA GLU A 139 -4.58 -6.19 -0.72
C GLU A 139 -4.36 -4.70 -0.38
N LEU A 140 -3.40 -4.38 0.51
CA LEU A 140 -3.12 -3.00 0.88
C LEU A 140 -2.75 -2.16 -0.34
N ALA A 141 -3.43 -1.03 -0.50
CA ALA A 141 -3.15 -0.05 -1.54
C ALA A 141 -3.53 1.36 -1.07
N PHE A 142 -2.81 2.35 -1.54
CA PHE A 142 -3.24 3.74 -1.40
C PHE A 142 -4.27 4.10 -2.48
N SER A 143 -5.26 4.90 -2.13
CA SER A 143 -6.25 5.41 -3.10
C SER A 143 -5.67 6.57 -3.89
N ASP A 144 -5.05 7.54 -3.18
CA ASP A 144 -4.51 8.78 -3.74
C ASP A 144 -3.27 9.24 -2.97
N CYS A 145 -2.43 10.05 -3.62
CA CYS A 145 -1.33 10.76 -2.97
C CYS A 145 -1.78 12.16 -2.55
N TYR A 146 -1.92 12.39 -1.24
CA TYR A 146 -2.36 13.68 -0.71
C TYR A 146 -1.26 14.74 -0.69
N ASP A 147 -0.04 14.38 -0.34
CA ASP A 147 1.14 15.27 -0.34
C ASP A 147 2.42 14.52 -0.68
N TYR A 148 2.94 14.79 -1.85
CA TYR A 148 4.19 14.23 -2.32
C TYR A 148 5.44 15.02 -1.88
N HIS A 149 5.26 16.24 -1.34
CA HIS A 149 6.37 17.09 -0.88
C HIS A 149 6.87 16.74 0.52
N LYS A 150 6.19 15.84 1.23
CA LYS A 150 6.50 15.40 2.61
C LYS A 150 6.67 16.57 3.59
N GLN A 151 5.77 17.56 3.52
CA GLN A 151 5.83 18.74 4.38
C GLN A 151 5.44 18.40 5.82
N ALA A 152 6.21 18.93 6.80
CA ALA A 152 5.92 18.72 8.22
C ALA A 152 4.53 19.22 8.62
N GLN A 153 4.06 20.36 8.05
CA GLN A 153 2.74 20.88 8.31
C GLN A 153 1.64 19.95 7.84
N THR A 154 1.81 19.31 6.68
CA THR A 154 0.83 18.33 6.16
C THR A 154 0.72 17.14 7.10
N ARG A 155 1.84 16.63 7.67
CA ARG A 155 1.81 15.55 8.65
C ARG A 155 0.94 15.91 9.87
N THR A 156 1.12 17.10 10.41
CA THR A 156 0.32 17.60 11.53
C THR A 156 -1.14 17.74 11.16
N ASP A 157 -1.46 18.35 10.00
CA ASP A 157 -2.83 18.58 9.54
C ASP A 157 -3.57 17.27 9.24
N CYS A 158 -2.83 16.24 8.82
CA CYS A 158 -3.34 14.88 8.59
C CYS A 158 -3.38 14.02 9.86
N GLY A 159 -2.95 14.53 11.01
CA GLY A 159 -2.95 13.80 12.28
C GLY A 159 -1.90 12.68 12.37
N LEU A 160 -0.88 12.70 11.51
CA LEU A 160 0.18 11.68 11.50
C LEU A 160 1.18 11.83 12.66
N ASP A 161 1.24 13.01 13.29
CA ASP A 161 2.04 13.24 14.51
C ASP A 161 1.37 12.69 15.78
N THR A 162 0.05 12.49 15.72
CA THR A 162 -0.75 11.84 16.77
C THR A 162 -1.67 10.81 16.13
N PRO A 163 -1.10 9.69 15.67
CA PRO A 163 -1.82 8.73 14.85
C PRO A 163 -2.96 8.05 15.59
N VAL A 164 -4.01 7.71 14.86
CA VAL A 164 -5.10 6.85 15.35
C VAL A 164 -4.59 5.44 15.61
N GLY A 165 -3.61 5.01 14.80
CA GLY A 165 -2.96 3.74 14.99
C GLY A 165 -1.73 3.57 14.11
N VAL A 166 -0.91 2.61 14.49
CA VAL A 166 0.29 2.20 13.74
C VAL A 166 0.22 0.69 13.52
N LEU A 167 0.30 0.28 12.28
CA LEU A 167 0.40 -1.10 11.87
C LEU A 167 1.86 -1.40 11.53
N THR A 168 2.44 -2.41 12.17
CA THR A 168 3.76 -2.93 11.87
C THR A 168 3.64 -4.38 11.44
N VAL A 169 4.18 -4.71 10.28
CA VAL A 169 4.21 -6.07 9.75
C VAL A 169 5.66 -6.47 9.52
N VAL A 170 6.06 -7.57 10.17
CA VAL A 170 7.34 -8.23 9.90
C VAL A 170 7.07 -9.37 8.91
N TYR A 171 7.82 -9.40 7.83
CA TYR A 171 7.63 -10.36 6.75
C TYR A 171 8.97 -10.75 6.13
N THR A 172 8.99 -11.87 5.41
CA THR A 172 10.16 -12.30 4.64
C THR A 172 10.01 -11.95 3.16
N ASP A 173 11.09 -11.46 2.55
CA ASP A 173 11.21 -11.23 1.12
C ASP A 173 12.41 -12.03 0.61
N GLY A 174 12.16 -13.22 0.07
CA GLY A 174 13.17 -14.24 -0.10
C GLY A 174 13.71 -14.71 1.25
N ASP A 175 15.03 -14.62 1.45
CA ASP A 175 15.70 -15.01 2.69
C ASP A 175 15.89 -13.83 3.67
N GLU A 176 15.39 -12.64 3.35
CA GLU A 176 15.55 -11.43 4.17
C GLU A 176 14.29 -11.12 4.97
N GLU A 177 14.46 -10.89 6.28
CA GLU A 177 13.40 -10.35 7.12
C GLU A 177 13.30 -8.83 6.92
N LYS A 178 12.10 -8.33 6.66
CA LYS A 178 11.78 -6.92 6.46
C LYS A 178 10.65 -6.48 7.35
N THR A 179 10.58 -5.20 7.59
CA THR A 179 9.52 -4.59 8.38
C THR A 179 8.83 -3.50 7.58
N MET A 180 7.52 -3.56 7.50
CA MET A 180 6.68 -2.50 6.98
C MET A 180 5.98 -1.80 8.14
N THR A 181 5.99 -0.47 8.15
CA THR A 181 5.24 0.33 9.13
C THR A 181 4.28 1.27 8.40
N LEU A 182 2.99 1.15 8.71
CA LEU A 182 1.93 2.01 8.19
C LEU A 182 1.34 2.83 9.35
N THR A 183 1.51 4.13 9.29
CA THR A 183 0.95 5.09 10.25
C THR A 183 -0.38 5.61 9.74
N LEU A 184 -1.45 5.47 10.53
CA LEU A 184 -2.79 5.99 10.22
C LEU A 184 -3.06 7.26 11.00
N GLY A 185 -3.27 8.35 10.29
CA GLY A 185 -3.63 9.67 10.84
C GLY A 185 -5.13 9.85 11.02
N ALA A 186 -5.58 11.08 10.87
CA ALA A 186 -7.00 11.45 11.01
C ALA A 186 -7.85 10.94 9.84
N LEU A 187 -9.16 10.90 10.07
CA LEU A 187 -10.14 10.64 9.01
C LEU A 187 -10.09 11.76 7.96
N ALA A 188 -10.00 11.42 6.70
CA ALA A 188 -9.97 12.37 5.61
C ALA A 188 -11.31 13.09 5.44
N LYS A 189 -11.26 14.28 4.81
CA LYS A 189 -12.47 15.07 4.52
C LYS A 189 -13.36 14.32 3.54
N GLY A 190 -14.41 13.72 4.00
CA GLY A 190 -15.31 12.87 3.21
C GLY A 190 -15.78 11.69 4.04
N GLY A 191 -14.98 11.26 5.00
CA GLY A 191 -15.37 10.29 6.02
C GLY A 191 -15.19 8.83 5.64
N ASP A 192 -14.67 8.53 4.43
CA ASP A 192 -14.58 7.16 3.92
C ASP A 192 -13.15 6.60 3.93
N SER A 193 -12.13 7.44 4.21
CA SER A 193 -10.73 7.04 4.20
C SER A 193 -9.94 7.76 5.31
N TYR A 194 -8.77 7.22 5.63
CA TYR A 194 -7.82 7.82 6.57
C TYR A 194 -6.59 8.32 5.83
N TYR A 195 -6.00 9.40 6.35
CA TYR A 195 -4.65 9.73 5.93
C TYR A 195 -3.69 8.65 6.41
N ALA A 196 -2.79 8.24 5.56
CA ALA A 196 -1.84 7.19 5.88
C ALA A 196 -0.43 7.54 5.37
N MET A 197 0.58 7.02 6.04
CA MET A 197 1.97 7.15 5.65
C MET A 197 2.65 5.79 5.81
N LEU A 198 3.30 5.36 4.75
CA LEU A 198 4.18 4.20 4.77
C LEU A 198 5.60 4.71 5.07
N ASP A 199 6.23 4.13 6.10
CA ASP A 199 7.63 4.40 6.40
C ASP A 199 8.52 3.51 5.50
N ASP A 200 9.51 4.16 4.87
CA ASP A 200 10.52 3.52 4.02
C ASP A 200 11.64 2.88 4.85
#